data_dfd024b15ee38bfa952a4684c9d359bc
#
_entry.id   dfd024b15ee38bfa952a4684c9d359bc
#
_cell.length_a   1.000
_cell.length_b   1.000
_cell.length_c   1.000
_cell.angle_alpha   90.00
_cell.angle_beta   90.00
_cell.angle_gamma   90.00
#
_symmetry.space_group_name_H-M   'P 1'
#
loop_
_entity.id
_entity.type
_entity.pdbx_description
1 polymer ?
#
loop_
_entity_poly.entity_id
_entity_poly.type
_entity_poly.pdbx_seq_one_letter_code
_entity_poly.pdbx_strand_id
1 'polypeptide(L)'
;MANVLPIEKRTDVVKHLVEGASVRSTSRLTDVSLPTVLSTLVRVGTGCDNLHNLFVRDLDIREIELDEIWSYVQKKQARVTAEDPAEFGDAYAYLAMSRTKKLLVSYRVGKRDEANTKAFVADLRARLVTIPELSTDGWQSYPVAVGQSFGGAVDHAVIQKNYSKKGRREGPADHRYEPPRDPFITKKTAHGAPNLDRASTSHVERANLTVRMHVRRFTRLCNGFSKKIENHRAAVSLHVAWYNFCRVHESLRVTPAMEAGITDHVWSVQELVERALAAEPCAPPEPKKLAPPAPGEKQGAARELPNGKGWLRALPGGKGKPSTVPRAPTPPAAPPARVVTGETPREALPPRGTQLDLFAWRPRERQLPLFPEP
;
A
#
# COMPACT_ATOMS: atom_id res chain seq x y z
N MET A 1 16.09 -10.64 37.45
CA MET A 1 15.36 -9.62 36.68
C MET A 1 15.36 -10.07 35.24
N ALA A 2 14.19 -10.07 34.56
CA ALA A 2 14.13 -10.42 33.15
C ALA A 2 14.95 -9.40 32.34
N ASN A 3 15.81 -9.90 31.45
CA ASN A 3 16.60 -9.05 30.55
C ASN A 3 15.64 -8.44 29.49
N VAL A 4 15.17 -7.22 29.75
CA VAL A 4 14.25 -6.51 28.85
C VAL A 4 15.07 -5.77 27.80
N LEU A 5 14.80 -6.04 26.51
CA LEU A 5 15.49 -5.35 25.41
C LEU A 5 15.25 -3.83 25.49
N PRO A 6 16.29 -2.98 25.47
CA PRO A 6 16.17 -1.52 25.50
C PRO A 6 15.31 -0.99 24.35
N ILE A 7 14.70 0.19 24.55
CA ILE A 7 13.78 0.78 23.56
C ILE A 7 14.49 1.10 22.23
N GLU A 8 15.72 1.54 22.28
CA GLU A 8 16.54 1.85 21.11
C GLU A 8 16.74 0.60 20.24
N LYS A 9 17.07 -0.54 20.88
CA LYS A 9 17.22 -1.83 20.18
C LYS A 9 15.90 -2.33 19.60
N ARG A 10 14.77 -2.13 20.30
CA ARG A 10 13.45 -2.47 19.76
C ARG A 10 13.09 -1.59 18.57
N THR A 11 13.41 -0.30 18.65
CA THR A 11 13.23 0.66 17.56
C THR A 11 14.05 0.26 16.33
N ASP A 12 15.30 -0.15 16.49
CA ASP A 12 16.14 -0.60 15.38
C ASP A 12 15.59 -1.87 14.74
N VAL A 13 15.14 -2.84 15.55
CA VAL A 13 14.45 -4.04 15.03
C VAL A 13 13.23 -3.63 14.19
N VAL A 14 12.40 -2.71 14.66
CA VAL A 14 11.20 -2.27 13.96
C VAL A 14 11.54 -1.50 12.69
N LYS A 15 12.54 -0.61 12.71
CA LYS A 15 13.03 0.10 11.51
C LYS A 15 13.37 -0.87 10.37
N HIS A 16 14.13 -1.93 10.67
CA HIS A 16 14.49 -2.92 9.67
C HIS A 16 13.29 -3.71 9.15
N LEU A 17 12.34 -4.05 10.04
CA LEU A 17 11.14 -4.81 9.65
C LEU A 17 10.20 -4.00 8.75
N VAL A 18 10.02 -2.70 9.00
CA VAL A 18 9.15 -1.84 8.19
C VAL A 18 9.78 -1.44 6.85
N GLU A 19 11.10 -1.58 6.73
CA GLU A 19 11.82 -1.43 5.45
C GLU A 19 11.93 -2.75 4.66
N GLY A 20 11.19 -3.79 5.04
CA GLY A 20 11.10 -5.05 4.31
C GLY A 20 12.23 -6.03 4.56
N ALA A 21 13.08 -5.79 5.56
CA ALA A 21 14.11 -6.75 5.95
C ALA A 21 13.48 -8.06 6.47
N SER A 22 14.14 -9.19 6.18
CA SER A 22 13.70 -10.47 6.74
C SER A 22 14.03 -10.53 8.25
N VAL A 23 13.26 -11.33 9.01
CA VAL A 23 13.54 -11.56 10.44
C VAL A 23 14.99 -12.01 10.66
N ARG A 24 15.54 -12.83 9.75
CA ARG A 24 16.94 -13.28 9.84
C ARG A 24 17.93 -12.16 9.53
N SER A 25 17.64 -11.30 8.56
CA SER A 25 18.48 -10.12 8.27
C SER A 25 18.42 -9.14 9.43
N THR A 26 17.24 -8.86 9.96
CA THR A 26 17.06 -7.99 11.13
C THR A 26 17.87 -8.50 12.32
N SER A 27 17.82 -9.80 12.61
CA SER A 27 18.59 -10.42 13.70
C SER A 27 20.10 -10.17 13.53
N ARG A 28 20.64 -10.34 12.31
CA ARG A 28 22.08 -10.10 12.04
C ARG A 28 22.47 -8.62 12.08
N LEU A 29 21.59 -7.73 11.62
CA LEU A 29 21.89 -6.30 11.55
C LEU A 29 21.79 -5.59 12.90
N THR A 30 20.96 -6.12 13.81
CA THR A 30 20.73 -5.53 15.13
C THR A 30 21.40 -6.27 16.27
N ASP A 31 22.06 -7.42 15.99
CA ASP A 31 22.62 -8.35 16.99
C ASP A 31 21.58 -8.81 18.03
N VAL A 32 20.30 -8.88 17.61
CA VAL A 32 19.20 -9.35 18.44
C VAL A 32 18.83 -10.76 18.02
N SER A 33 18.64 -11.68 18.98
CA SER A 33 18.30 -13.06 18.70
C SER A 33 16.99 -13.18 17.91
N LEU A 34 16.88 -14.17 17.03
CA LEU A 34 15.68 -14.44 16.20
C LEU A 34 14.37 -14.53 17.01
N PRO A 35 14.33 -15.26 18.15
CA PRO A 35 13.13 -15.29 18.99
C PRO A 35 12.76 -13.90 19.54
N THR A 36 13.75 -13.09 19.92
CA THR A 36 13.54 -11.74 20.43
C THR A 36 13.03 -10.78 19.33
N VAL A 37 13.54 -10.89 18.09
CA VAL A 37 12.99 -10.14 16.95
C VAL A 37 11.52 -10.50 16.70
N LEU A 38 11.17 -11.79 16.73
CA LEU A 38 9.78 -12.24 16.57
C LEU A 38 8.87 -11.79 17.73
N SER A 39 9.35 -11.89 18.97
CA SER A 39 8.62 -11.41 20.15
C SER A 39 8.39 -9.90 20.09
N THR A 40 9.41 -9.13 19.68
CA THR A 40 9.29 -7.68 19.48
C THR A 40 8.25 -7.36 18.40
N LEU A 41 8.30 -8.05 17.26
CA LEU A 41 7.30 -7.89 16.20
C LEU A 41 5.88 -8.14 16.71
N VAL A 42 5.65 -9.24 17.44
CA VAL A 42 4.30 -9.57 17.93
C VAL A 42 3.83 -8.52 18.93
N ARG A 43 4.65 -8.16 19.90
CA ARG A 43 4.27 -7.18 20.91
C ARG A 43 3.98 -5.80 20.32
N VAL A 44 4.87 -5.28 19.48
CA VAL A 44 4.68 -3.98 18.83
C VAL A 44 3.51 -4.05 17.85
N GLY A 45 3.39 -5.12 17.07
CA GLY A 45 2.29 -5.30 16.11
C GLY A 45 0.92 -5.36 16.80
N THR A 46 0.80 -6.05 17.93
CA THR A 46 -0.44 -6.05 18.74
C THR A 46 -0.75 -4.65 19.27
N GLY A 47 0.26 -3.93 19.78
CA GLY A 47 0.08 -2.55 20.20
C GLY A 47 -0.32 -1.63 19.03
N CYS A 48 0.22 -1.84 17.85
CA CYS A 48 -0.20 -1.11 16.65
C CYS A 48 -1.67 -1.36 16.27
N ASP A 49 -2.17 -2.58 16.47
CA ASP A 49 -3.60 -2.89 16.30
C ASP A 49 -4.48 -2.11 17.30
N ASN A 50 -4.05 -2.06 18.57
CA ASN A 50 -4.73 -1.26 19.59
C ASN A 50 -4.71 0.24 19.27
N LEU A 51 -3.57 0.78 18.81
CA LEU A 51 -3.47 2.18 18.36
C LEU A 51 -4.38 2.45 17.15
N HIS A 52 -4.45 1.51 16.21
CA HIS A 52 -5.36 1.63 15.07
C HIS A 52 -6.82 1.74 15.54
N ASN A 53 -7.24 0.88 16.45
CA ASN A 53 -8.60 0.91 17.02
C ASN A 53 -8.88 2.17 17.84
N LEU A 54 -7.86 2.73 18.49
CA LEU A 54 -7.97 3.95 19.29
C LEU A 54 -8.08 5.21 18.42
N PHE A 55 -7.25 5.32 17.38
CA PHE A 55 -7.09 6.55 16.60
C PHE A 55 -7.84 6.57 15.29
N VAL A 56 -7.95 5.42 14.58
CA VAL A 56 -8.56 5.34 13.26
C VAL A 56 -10.05 5.02 13.40
N ARG A 57 -10.81 6.02 13.82
CA ARG A 57 -12.25 5.95 14.11
C ARG A 57 -12.90 7.32 13.89
N ASP A 58 -14.23 7.33 13.81
CA ASP A 58 -15.05 8.53 13.64
C ASP A 58 -14.63 9.40 12.44
N LEU A 59 -14.32 8.73 11.31
CA LEU A 59 -13.75 9.37 10.13
C LEU A 59 -14.82 9.87 9.17
N ASP A 60 -14.65 11.11 8.70
CA ASP A 60 -15.36 11.63 7.53
C ASP A 60 -14.54 11.34 6.27
N ILE A 61 -14.92 10.27 5.56
CA ILE A 61 -14.27 9.83 4.32
C ILE A 61 -15.34 9.50 3.29
N ARG A 62 -15.20 10.11 2.10
CA ARG A 62 -16.21 10.02 1.05
C ARG A 62 -15.93 8.98 -0.03
N GLU A 63 -14.67 8.60 -0.24
CA GLU A 63 -14.27 7.67 -1.30
C GLU A 63 -13.29 6.64 -0.74
N ILE A 64 -13.65 5.37 -0.83
CA ILE A 64 -12.85 4.26 -0.30
C ILE A 64 -12.72 3.16 -1.36
N GLU A 65 -11.51 2.66 -1.52
CA GLU A 65 -11.17 1.52 -2.37
C GLU A 65 -10.85 0.31 -1.49
N LEU A 66 -11.38 -0.86 -1.85
CA LEU A 66 -11.16 -2.13 -1.16
C LEU A 66 -10.49 -3.13 -2.10
N ASP A 67 -9.50 -3.86 -1.58
CA ASP A 67 -8.83 -4.95 -2.32
C ASP A 67 -8.16 -5.91 -1.33
N GLU A 68 -7.75 -7.10 -1.79
CA GLU A 68 -7.02 -8.07 -1.00
C GLU A 68 -5.64 -8.37 -1.58
N ILE A 69 -4.69 -8.56 -0.69
CA ILE A 69 -3.36 -9.03 -1.04
C ILE A 69 -3.13 -10.45 -0.52
N TRP A 70 -2.80 -11.34 -1.44
CA TRP A 70 -2.53 -12.75 -1.14
C TRP A 70 -1.17 -12.97 -0.49
N SER A 71 -1.16 -13.90 0.44
CA SER A 71 0.01 -14.52 1.06
C SER A 71 -0.33 -15.94 1.52
N TYR A 72 0.51 -16.56 2.33
CA TYR A 72 0.20 -17.86 2.97
C TYR A 72 0.92 -18.01 4.31
N VAL A 73 0.37 -18.90 5.13
CA VAL A 73 0.93 -19.27 6.44
C VAL A 73 1.36 -20.73 6.40
N GLN A 74 2.57 -20.99 6.86
CA GLN A 74 3.25 -22.29 7.00
C GLN A 74 3.49 -22.98 5.65
N LYS A 75 2.45 -23.28 4.88
CA LYS A 75 2.51 -23.95 3.58
C LYS A 75 1.44 -23.39 2.63
N LYS A 76 1.65 -23.54 1.32
CA LYS A 76 0.66 -23.14 0.32
C LYS A 76 -0.59 -24.00 0.40
N GLN A 77 -1.76 -23.46 0.05
CA GLN A 77 -3.06 -24.15 0.15
C GLN A 77 -3.07 -25.53 -0.50
N ALA A 78 -2.44 -25.69 -1.64
CA ALA A 78 -2.36 -27.00 -2.33
C ALA A 78 -1.63 -28.11 -1.54
N ARG A 79 -0.96 -27.75 -0.43
CA ARG A 79 -0.25 -28.70 0.45
C ARG A 79 -0.90 -28.83 1.82
N VAL A 80 -2.04 -28.19 2.04
CA VAL A 80 -2.80 -28.28 3.30
C VAL A 80 -3.59 -29.57 3.28
N THR A 81 -3.53 -30.32 4.39
CA THR A 81 -4.27 -31.58 4.62
C THR A 81 -5.39 -31.36 5.63
N ALA A 82 -6.28 -32.32 5.80
CA ALA A 82 -7.37 -32.24 6.77
C ALA A 82 -6.89 -32.21 8.24
N GLU A 83 -5.66 -32.69 8.50
CA GLU A 83 -5.05 -32.76 9.84
C GLU A 83 -4.37 -31.40 10.22
N ASP A 84 -4.16 -30.51 9.24
CA ASP A 84 -3.50 -29.23 9.48
C ASP A 84 -4.43 -28.25 10.20
N PRO A 85 -3.87 -27.35 11.04
CA PRO A 85 -4.62 -26.25 11.60
C PRO A 85 -5.32 -25.42 10.51
N ALA A 86 -6.55 -24.96 10.77
CA ALA A 86 -7.36 -24.18 9.81
C ALA A 86 -6.69 -22.89 9.33
N GLU A 87 -5.74 -22.36 10.09
CA GLU A 87 -4.97 -21.15 9.77
C GLU A 87 -3.85 -21.37 8.74
N PHE A 88 -3.49 -22.63 8.45
CA PHE A 88 -2.48 -22.94 7.43
C PHE A 88 -3.03 -22.74 6.02
N GLY A 89 -2.14 -22.54 5.06
CA GLY A 89 -2.49 -22.31 3.66
C GLY A 89 -2.64 -20.83 3.34
N ASP A 90 -3.48 -20.53 2.36
CA ASP A 90 -3.69 -19.17 1.87
C ASP A 90 -4.19 -18.23 2.97
N ALA A 91 -3.60 -17.07 3.04
CA ALA A 91 -3.97 -15.99 3.94
C ALA A 91 -3.97 -14.67 3.13
N TYR A 92 -5.01 -13.89 3.31
CA TYR A 92 -5.20 -12.61 2.65
C TYR A 92 -5.17 -11.49 3.67
N ALA A 93 -4.58 -10.35 3.30
CA ALA A 93 -4.80 -9.11 4.00
C ALA A 93 -5.77 -8.27 3.16
N TYR A 94 -6.95 -8.05 3.71
CA TYR A 94 -7.94 -7.11 3.19
C TYR A 94 -7.54 -5.71 3.58
N LEU A 95 -7.60 -4.76 2.67
CA LEU A 95 -7.26 -3.37 2.91
C LEU A 95 -8.36 -2.45 2.39
N ALA A 96 -8.79 -1.50 3.21
CA ALA A 96 -9.67 -0.40 2.82
C ALA A 96 -8.89 0.91 2.87
N MET A 97 -8.77 1.59 1.74
CA MET A 97 -7.98 2.81 1.61
C MET A 97 -8.84 4.00 1.19
N SER A 98 -8.70 5.11 1.90
CA SER A 98 -9.25 6.39 1.45
C SER A 98 -8.54 6.85 0.19
N ARG A 99 -9.28 7.10 -0.88
CA ARG A 99 -8.74 7.60 -2.15
C ARG A 99 -8.06 8.95 -2.00
N THR A 100 -8.65 9.87 -1.25
CA THR A 100 -8.16 11.24 -1.08
C THR A 100 -7.08 11.34 -0.02
N LYS A 101 -7.34 10.82 1.18
CA LYS A 101 -6.44 10.93 2.34
C LYS A 101 -5.33 9.87 2.35
N LYS A 102 -5.36 8.89 1.43
CA LYS A 102 -4.42 7.74 1.35
C LYS A 102 -4.32 6.94 2.65
N LEU A 103 -5.22 7.15 3.59
CA LEU A 103 -5.28 6.46 4.88
C LEU A 103 -5.75 5.02 4.68
N LEU A 104 -5.07 4.07 5.28
CA LEU A 104 -5.56 2.71 5.48
C LEU A 104 -6.55 2.74 6.65
N VAL A 105 -7.85 2.73 6.32
CA VAL A 105 -8.96 2.93 7.25
C VAL A 105 -9.30 1.67 8.02
N SER A 106 -9.33 0.54 7.33
CA SER A 106 -9.61 -0.78 7.91
C SER A 106 -8.73 -1.82 7.24
N TYR A 107 -8.38 -2.85 7.99
CA TYR A 107 -7.67 -4.01 7.48
C TYR A 107 -8.08 -5.27 8.24
N ARG A 108 -7.93 -6.43 7.59
CA ARG A 108 -8.18 -7.73 8.19
C ARG A 108 -7.26 -8.79 7.60
N VAL A 109 -6.79 -9.70 8.43
CA VAL A 109 -6.00 -10.87 7.98
C VAL A 109 -6.80 -12.13 8.21
N GLY A 110 -7.06 -12.88 7.14
CA GLY A 110 -7.85 -14.12 7.19
C GLY A 110 -7.86 -14.88 5.88
N LYS A 111 -8.74 -15.87 5.77
CA LYS A 111 -9.04 -16.56 4.51
C LYS A 111 -9.85 -15.64 3.59
N ARG A 112 -9.81 -15.89 2.27
CA ARG A 112 -10.69 -15.18 1.33
C ARG A 112 -12.03 -15.90 1.27
N ASP A 113 -12.87 -15.58 2.22
CA ASP A 113 -14.19 -16.16 2.41
C ASP A 113 -15.23 -15.08 2.76
N GLU A 114 -16.48 -15.48 2.78
CA GLU A 114 -17.60 -14.60 3.08
C GLU A 114 -17.54 -14.04 4.51
N ALA A 115 -17.17 -14.87 5.49
CA ALA A 115 -17.13 -14.49 6.90
C ALA A 115 -16.08 -13.40 7.16
N ASN A 116 -14.87 -13.55 6.61
CA ASN A 116 -13.83 -12.53 6.72
C ASN A 116 -14.18 -11.27 5.95
N THR A 117 -14.81 -11.39 4.76
CA THR A 117 -15.26 -10.24 3.98
C THR A 117 -16.33 -9.44 4.73
N LYS A 118 -17.34 -10.10 5.32
CA LYS A 118 -18.37 -9.46 6.15
C LYS A 118 -17.77 -8.75 7.36
N ALA A 119 -16.89 -9.44 8.09
CA ALA A 119 -16.24 -8.86 9.27
C ALA A 119 -15.35 -7.66 8.92
N PHE A 120 -14.65 -7.69 7.77
CA PHE A 120 -13.85 -6.58 7.28
C PHE A 120 -14.70 -5.37 6.90
N VAL A 121 -15.79 -5.56 6.16
CA VAL A 121 -16.67 -4.47 5.75
C VAL A 121 -17.44 -3.91 6.95
N ALA A 122 -17.80 -4.75 7.93
CA ALA A 122 -18.42 -4.30 9.18
C ALA A 122 -17.46 -3.44 10.02
N ASP A 123 -16.17 -3.82 10.13
CA ASP A 123 -15.14 -3.00 10.78
C ASP A 123 -14.96 -1.66 10.06
N LEU A 124 -14.88 -1.67 8.72
CA LEU A 124 -14.82 -0.43 7.94
C LEU A 124 -16.00 0.48 8.24
N ARG A 125 -17.23 -0.08 8.24
CA ARG A 125 -18.46 0.66 8.56
C ARG A 125 -18.40 1.30 9.94
N ALA A 126 -17.87 0.60 10.93
CA ALA A 126 -17.79 1.06 12.30
C ALA A 126 -16.84 2.26 12.50
N ARG A 127 -15.85 2.43 11.61
CA ARG A 127 -14.87 3.52 11.66
C ARG A 127 -15.34 4.83 11.03
N LEU A 128 -16.48 4.83 10.34
CA LEU A 128 -16.97 5.96 9.55
C LEU A 128 -18.16 6.64 10.21
N VAL A 129 -18.21 7.97 10.10
CA VAL A 129 -19.35 8.80 10.49
C VAL A 129 -20.20 9.25 9.28
N THR A 130 -19.67 9.07 8.06
CA THR A 130 -20.35 9.39 6.79
C THR A 130 -20.48 8.14 5.91
N ILE A 131 -21.43 8.16 4.99
CA ILE A 131 -21.59 7.10 3.99
C ILE A 131 -20.63 7.39 2.84
N PRO A 132 -19.65 6.50 2.54
CA PRO A 132 -18.70 6.70 1.45
C PRO A 132 -19.26 6.17 0.12
N GLU A 133 -18.67 6.61 -1.00
CA GLU A 133 -18.69 5.85 -2.25
C GLU A 133 -17.59 4.76 -2.17
N LEU A 134 -17.97 3.50 -2.43
CA LEU A 134 -17.10 2.35 -2.36
C LEU A 134 -16.71 1.85 -3.75
N SER A 135 -15.46 1.51 -3.95
CA SER A 135 -14.97 0.81 -5.13
C SER A 135 -14.28 -0.50 -4.70
N THR A 136 -14.71 -1.62 -5.27
CA THR A 136 -14.14 -2.94 -4.97
C THR A 136 -13.71 -3.65 -6.24
N ASP A 137 -12.90 -4.69 -6.10
CA ASP A 137 -12.68 -5.65 -7.17
C ASP A 137 -13.92 -6.54 -7.42
N GLY A 138 -13.80 -7.49 -8.35
CA GLY A 138 -14.88 -8.43 -8.72
C GLY A 138 -15.12 -9.56 -7.72
N TRP A 139 -14.63 -9.51 -6.48
CA TRP A 139 -14.89 -10.54 -5.47
C TRP A 139 -16.36 -10.61 -5.09
N GLN A 140 -16.98 -11.79 -5.25
CA GLN A 140 -18.41 -11.99 -5.15
C GLN A 140 -19.03 -11.68 -3.79
N SER A 141 -18.24 -11.76 -2.71
CA SER A 141 -18.74 -11.49 -1.34
C SER A 141 -18.88 -10.01 -1.02
N TYR A 142 -18.22 -9.08 -1.77
CA TYR A 142 -18.31 -7.65 -1.47
C TYR A 142 -19.69 -7.05 -1.60
N PRO A 143 -20.47 -7.30 -2.68
CA PRO A 143 -21.82 -6.71 -2.77
C PRO A 143 -22.70 -7.08 -1.60
N VAL A 144 -22.67 -8.35 -1.18
CA VAL A 144 -23.46 -8.83 -0.03
C VAL A 144 -22.98 -8.19 1.27
N ALA A 145 -21.68 -8.18 1.54
CA ALA A 145 -21.11 -7.61 2.78
C ALA A 145 -21.37 -6.09 2.87
N VAL A 146 -21.23 -5.37 1.76
CA VAL A 146 -21.50 -3.92 1.67
C VAL A 146 -22.99 -3.64 1.92
N GLY A 147 -23.88 -4.36 1.25
CA GLY A 147 -25.34 -4.21 1.44
C GLY A 147 -25.76 -4.46 2.89
N GLN A 148 -25.19 -5.48 3.55
CA GLN A 148 -25.47 -5.79 4.95
C GLN A 148 -24.95 -4.74 5.93
N SER A 149 -23.75 -4.17 5.67
CA SER A 149 -23.09 -3.24 6.60
C SER A 149 -23.55 -1.79 6.44
N PHE A 150 -23.82 -1.34 5.21
CA PHE A 150 -24.14 0.06 4.89
C PHE A 150 -25.61 0.27 4.54
N GLY A 151 -26.36 -0.80 4.26
CA GLY A 151 -27.74 -0.70 3.78
C GLY A 151 -27.84 -0.17 2.34
N GLY A 152 -29.03 0.28 1.96
CA GLY A 152 -29.30 0.74 0.60
C GLY A 152 -28.83 2.15 0.25
N ALA A 153 -28.22 2.87 1.20
CA ALA A 153 -27.80 4.26 1.01
C ALA A 153 -26.35 4.41 0.50
N VAL A 154 -25.63 3.31 0.32
CA VAL A 154 -24.21 3.32 -0.12
C VAL A 154 -24.12 3.27 -1.64
N ASP A 155 -23.27 4.09 -2.22
CA ASP A 155 -22.88 4.01 -3.62
C ASP A 155 -21.72 3.05 -3.77
N HIS A 156 -21.91 1.92 -4.49
CA HIS A 156 -20.92 0.87 -4.61
C HIS A 156 -20.69 0.46 -6.07
N ALA A 157 -19.48 0.69 -6.56
CA ALA A 157 -18.99 0.26 -7.85
C ALA A 157 -18.11 -0.98 -7.74
N VAL A 158 -18.35 -1.97 -8.59
CA VAL A 158 -17.49 -3.16 -8.75
C VAL A 158 -16.69 -3.02 -10.02
N ILE A 159 -15.37 -3.19 -9.88
CA ILE A 159 -14.41 -3.08 -10.98
C ILE A 159 -13.91 -4.49 -11.32
N GLN A 160 -14.35 -4.99 -12.44
CA GLN A 160 -13.96 -6.31 -12.92
C GLN A 160 -12.89 -6.18 -14.00
N LYS A 161 -11.70 -6.71 -13.73
CA LYS A 161 -10.63 -6.82 -14.70
C LYS A 161 -10.77 -8.14 -15.45
N ASN A 162 -11.12 -8.05 -16.73
CA ASN A 162 -11.26 -9.20 -17.59
C ASN A 162 -9.93 -9.43 -18.31
N TYR A 163 -9.28 -10.53 -18.00
CA TYR A 163 -8.04 -10.93 -18.63
C TYR A 163 -8.37 -11.84 -19.81
N SER A 164 -8.26 -11.32 -21.03
CA SER A 164 -8.42 -12.15 -22.24
C SER A 164 -7.36 -13.24 -22.27
N LYS A 165 -7.77 -14.48 -22.51
CA LYS A 165 -6.84 -15.57 -22.80
C LYS A 165 -6.18 -15.41 -24.19
N LYS A 166 -6.75 -14.57 -25.07
CA LYS A 166 -6.18 -14.26 -26.38
C LYS A 166 -4.87 -13.49 -26.23
N GLY A 167 -3.78 -14.06 -26.69
CA GLY A 167 -2.47 -13.40 -26.73
C GLY A 167 -1.44 -13.93 -25.71
N ARG A 168 -1.76 -14.96 -24.91
CA ARG A 168 -0.70 -15.75 -24.27
C ARG A 168 0.07 -16.50 -25.36
N ARG A 169 1.40 -16.41 -25.34
CA ARG A 169 2.23 -17.21 -26.23
C ARG A 169 1.91 -18.68 -26.01
N GLU A 170 1.59 -19.41 -27.05
CA GLU A 170 1.52 -20.86 -27.05
C GLU A 170 2.94 -21.38 -26.94
N GLY A 171 3.26 -22.10 -25.86
CA GLY A 171 4.57 -22.68 -25.66
C GLY A 171 4.77 -23.19 -24.23
N PRO A 172 5.82 -24.01 -23.98
CA PRO A 172 6.09 -24.62 -22.68
C PRO A 172 6.60 -23.63 -21.63
N ALA A 173 6.83 -22.36 -21.99
CA ALA A 173 7.28 -21.34 -21.04
C ALA A 173 6.17 -20.95 -20.07
N ASP A 174 6.52 -20.86 -18.81
CA ASP A 174 5.61 -20.46 -17.73
C ASP A 174 5.30 -18.96 -17.76
N HIS A 175 4.23 -18.61 -18.47
CA HIS A 175 3.76 -17.22 -18.62
C HIS A 175 2.89 -16.75 -17.44
N ARG A 176 2.90 -17.44 -16.28
CA ARG A 176 2.07 -17.09 -15.12
C ARG A 176 2.28 -15.67 -14.59
N TYR A 177 3.41 -15.07 -14.88
CA TYR A 177 3.80 -13.74 -14.41
C TYR A 177 3.80 -12.67 -15.50
N GLU A 178 3.48 -13.03 -16.74
CA GLU A 178 3.32 -12.03 -17.81
C GLU A 178 2.03 -11.21 -17.56
N PRO A 179 2.09 -9.89 -17.68
CA PRO A 179 0.89 -9.07 -17.65
C PRO A 179 -0.01 -9.44 -18.86
N PRO A 180 -1.33 -9.42 -18.71
CA PRO A 180 -2.24 -9.61 -19.83
C PRO A 180 -2.00 -8.53 -20.88
N ARG A 181 -2.00 -8.89 -22.16
CA ARG A 181 -1.72 -7.94 -23.24
C ARG A 181 -2.79 -6.87 -23.40
N ASP A 182 -4.07 -7.21 -23.17
CA ASP A 182 -5.20 -6.29 -23.30
C ASP A 182 -6.24 -6.56 -22.21
N PRO A 183 -6.02 -6.14 -20.95
CA PRO A 183 -7.04 -6.23 -19.93
C PRO A 183 -8.13 -5.19 -20.24
N PHE A 184 -9.36 -5.61 -20.50
CA PHE A 184 -10.45 -4.65 -20.48
C PHE A 184 -11.10 -4.61 -19.09
N ILE A 185 -11.44 -3.41 -18.67
CA ILE A 185 -12.01 -3.14 -17.36
C ILE A 185 -13.51 -2.90 -17.53
N THR A 186 -14.31 -3.71 -16.86
CA THR A 186 -15.77 -3.50 -16.78
C THR A 186 -16.09 -2.94 -15.40
N LYS A 187 -16.80 -1.82 -15.37
CA LYS A 187 -17.31 -1.21 -14.15
C LYS A 187 -18.82 -1.43 -14.06
N LYS A 188 -19.30 -1.89 -12.92
CA LYS A 188 -20.71 -2.20 -12.68
C LYS A 188 -21.18 -1.56 -11.38
N THR A 189 -22.40 -1.08 -11.34
CA THR A 189 -23.06 -0.67 -10.11
C THR A 189 -23.51 -1.92 -9.35
N ALA A 190 -23.16 -2.01 -8.07
CA ALA A 190 -23.67 -3.03 -7.16
C ALA A 190 -24.75 -2.47 -6.24
N HIS A 191 -24.57 -1.25 -5.73
CA HIS A 191 -25.56 -0.55 -4.90
C HIS A 191 -25.57 0.93 -5.26
N GLY A 192 -26.72 1.61 -5.06
CA GLY A 192 -26.88 3.03 -5.24
C GLY A 192 -26.61 3.53 -6.67
N ALA A 193 -26.02 4.71 -6.79
CA ALA A 193 -25.67 5.37 -8.05
C ALA A 193 -24.21 5.87 -8.04
N PRO A 194 -23.21 4.96 -7.97
CA PRO A 194 -21.80 5.33 -7.91
C PRO A 194 -21.35 6.02 -9.20
N ASN A 195 -20.39 6.92 -9.08
CA ASN A 195 -19.75 7.53 -10.24
C ASN A 195 -18.79 6.53 -10.91
N LEU A 196 -19.28 5.79 -11.92
CA LEU A 196 -18.51 4.77 -12.60
C LEU A 196 -17.26 5.34 -13.32
N ASP A 197 -17.27 6.59 -13.77
CA ASP A 197 -16.10 7.19 -14.45
C ASP A 197 -14.95 7.36 -13.45
N ARG A 198 -15.27 7.71 -12.21
CA ARG A 198 -14.30 7.89 -11.13
C ARG A 198 -13.98 6.62 -10.36
N ALA A 199 -14.82 5.59 -10.44
CA ALA A 199 -14.62 4.33 -9.74
C ALA A 199 -13.29 3.70 -10.15
N SER A 200 -12.46 3.33 -9.16
CA SER A 200 -11.13 2.76 -9.35
C SER A 200 -10.71 1.96 -8.13
N THR A 201 -9.78 1.02 -8.31
CA THR A 201 -9.05 0.30 -7.25
C THR A 201 -7.54 0.60 -7.30
N SER A 202 -7.13 1.59 -8.10
CA SER A 202 -5.71 1.85 -8.39
C SER A 202 -4.91 2.29 -7.16
N HIS A 203 -5.51 3.01 -6.21
CA HIS A 203 -4.81 3.46 -5.01
C HIS A 203 -4.57 2.31 -4.03
N VAL A 204 -5.59 1.48 -3.79
CA VAL A 204 -5.43 0.30 -2.92
C VAL A 204 -4.49 -0.73 -3.55
N GLU A 205 -4.52 -0.91 -4.88
CA GLU A 205 -3.54 -1.74 -5.59
C GLU A 205 -2.11 -1.20 -5.46
N ARG A 206 -1.94 0.12 -5.51
CA ARG A 206 -0.65 0.76 -5.23
C ARG A 206 -0.22 0.54 -3.77
N ALA A 207 -1.15 0.58 -2.81
CA ALA A 207 -0.89 0.25 -1.43
C ALA A 207 -0.47 -1.23 -1.29
N ASN A 208 -1.11 -2.15 -2.00
CA ASN A 208 -0.74 -3.56 -2.05
C ASN A 208 0.70 -3.77 -2.58
N LEU A 209 1.14 -2.97 -3.57
CA LEU A 209 2.54 -2.97 -4.00
C LEU A 209 3.46 -2.49 -2.87
N THR A 210 3.10 -1.43 -2.16
CA THR A 210 3.84 -0.92 -1.00
C THR A 210 3.96 -1.98 0.10
N VAL A 211 2.86 -2.70 0.41
CA VAL A 211 2.90 -3.85 1.34
C VAL A 211 3.92 -4.90 0.89
N ARG A 212 3.97 -5.25 -0.41
CA ARG A 212 4.96 -6.22 -0.93
C ARG A 212 6.41 -5.75 -0.82
N MET A 213 6.65 -4.46 -0.88
CA MET A 213 7.99 -3.89 -0.73
C MET A 213 8.44 -3.86 0.74
N HIS A 214 7.54 -3.50 1.65
CA HIS A 214 7.87 -3.22 3.05
C HIS A 214 7.56 -4.38 4.01
N VAL A 215 6.72 -5.33 3.62
CA VAL A 215 6.39 -6.50 4.45
C VAL A 215 6.92 -7.77 3.77
N ARG A 216 8.06 -8.25 4.22
CA ARG A 216 8.76 -9.41 3.62
C ARG A 216 7.86 -10.62 3.36
N ARG A 217 6.81 -10.80 4.16
CA ARG A 217 5.87 -11.93 4.05
C ARG A 217 4.98 -11.91 2.81
N PHE A 218 4.84 -10.74 2.18
CA PHE A 218 4.07 -10.54 0.95
C PHE A 218 4.95 -10.43 -0.30
N THR A 219 6.28 -10.43 -0.14
CA THR A 219 7.21 -10.40 -1.28
C THR A 219 7.05 -11.68 -2.10
N ARG A 220 6.82 -11.54 -3.40
CA ARG A 220 6.69 -12.66 -4.33
C ARG A 220 8.04 -13.36 -4.55
N LEU A 221 7.99 -14.64 -4.90
CA LEU A 221 9.16 -15.44 -5.28
C LEU A 221 10.27 -15.48 -4.21
N CYS A 222 9.88 -15.42 -2.93
CA CYS A 222 10.83 -15.57 -1.83
C CYS A 222 10.26 -16.49 -0.73
N ASN A 223 11.16 -17.02 0.12
CA ASN A 223 10.78 -17.86 1.28
C ASN A 223 10.49 -17.02 2.54
N GLY A 224 9.90 -15.81 2.36
CA GLY A 224 9.62 -14.87 3.45
C GLY A 224 8.28 -15.10 4.16
N PHE A 225 7.64 -16.26 4.01
CA PHE A 225 6.32 -16.55 4.59
C PHE A 225 6.31 -16.64 6.12
N SER A 226 5.12 -16.45 6.72
CA SER A 226 4.90 -16.61 8.15
C SER A 226 4.67 -18.07 8.51
N LYS A 227 5.28 -18.53 9.61
CA LYS A 227 5.01 -19.88 10.15
C LYS A 227 3.79 -19.91 11.08
N LYS A 228 3.43 -18.77 11.67
CA LYS A 228 2.29 -18.61 12.59
C LYS A 228 1.45 -17.41 12.15
N ILE A 229 0.14 -17.54 12.32
CA ILE A 229 -0.81 -16.49 11.92
C ILE A 229 -0.66 -15.21 12.78
N GLU A 230 -0.30 -15.35 14.06
CA GLU A 230 -0.07 -14.19 14.94
C GLU A 230 1.07 -13.31 14.42
N ASN A 231 2.18 -13.92 14.01
CA ASN A 231 3.31 -13.19 13.42
C ASN A 231 2.91 -12.52 12.09
N HIS A 232 1.96 -13.13 11.39
CA HIS A 232 1.46 -12.58 10.13
C HIS A 232 0.58 -11.36 10.39
N ARG A 233 -0.38 -11.48 11.30
CA ARG A 233 -1.24 -10.37 11.74
C ARG A 233 -0.41 -9.22 12.29
N ALA A 234 0.50 -9.49 13.21
CA ALA A 234 1.38 -8.47 13.79
C ALA A 234 2.20 -7.70 12.74
N ALA A 235 2.65 -8.38 11.68
CA ALA A 235 3.39 -7.69 10.61
C ALA A 235 2.50 -6.79 9.76
N VAL A 236 1.25 -7.16 9.55
CA VAL A 236 0.27 -6.30 8.85
C VAL A 236 -0.10 -5.10 9.72
N SER A 237 -0.43 -5.32 10.99
CA SER A 237 -0.76 -4.24 11.94
C SER A 237 0.38 -3.23 12.08
N LEU A 238 1.62 -3.72 12.20
CA LEU A 238 2.81 -2.86 12.24
C LEU A 238 2.96 -2.04 10.95
N HIS A 239 2.77 -2.67 9.78
CA HIS A 239 2.86 -1.97 8.50
C HIS A 239 1.78 -0.89 8.36
N VAL A 240 0.53 -1.21 8.71
CA VAL A 240 -0.58 -0.25 8.64
C VAL A 240 -0.32 0.96 9.54
N ALA A 241 0.13 0.73 10.77
CA ALA A 241 0.45 1.82 11.69
C ALA A 241 1.63 2.66 11.17
N TRP A 242 2.72 2.04 10.76
CA TRP A 242 3.86 2.75 10.17
C TRP A 242 3.47 3.54 8.92
N TYR A 243 2.68 2.95 8.01
CA TYR A 243 2.21 3.61 6.80
C TYR A 243 1.34 4.83 7.12
N ASN A 244 0.42 4.69 8.05
CA ASN A 244 -0.51 5.77 8.41
C ASN A 244 0.16 6.90 9.19
N PHE A 245 1.05 6.59 10.15
CA PHE A 245 1.56 7.57 11.13
C PHE A 245 2.99 8.02 10.88
N CYS A 246 3.86 7.17 10.31
CA CYS A 246 5.28 7.47 10.18
C CYS A 246 5.70 7.83 8.76
N ARG A 247 5.05 7.23 7.75
CA ARG A 247 5.45 7.41 6.37
C ARG A 247 4.82 8.66 5.75
N VAL A 248 5.66 9.63 5.36
CA VAL A 248 5.21 10.76 4.54
C VAL A 248 4.83 10.26 3.15
N HIS A 249 3.60 10.53 2.73
CA HIS A 249 3.12 10.16 1.40
C HIS A 249 3.52 11.22 0.39
N GLU A 250 4.13 10.82 -0.73
CA GLU A 250 4.71 11.72 -1.72
C GLU A 250 3.71 12.76 -2.26
N SER A 251 2.50 12.34 -2.59
CA SER A 251 1.47 13.23 -3.13
C SER A 251 0.79 14.11 -2.08
N LEU A 252 0.80 13.70 -0.80
CA LEU A 252 0.19 14.46 0.31
C LEU A 252 1.19 15.43 0.95
N ARG A 253 2.49 15.12 0.90
CA ARG A 253 3.57 15.82 1.61
C ARG A 253 3.48 15.75 3.14
N VAL A 254 2.54 14.98 3.64
CA VAL A 254 2.30 14.66 5.05
C VAL A 254 2.00 13.17 5.19
N THR A 255 1.85 12.68 6.42
CA THR A 255 1.39 11.29 6.62
C THR A 255 -0.12 11.18 6.35
N PRO A 256 -0.62 9.98 5.98
CA PRO A 256 -2.06 9.76 5.83
C PRO A 256 -2.87 10.10 7.09
N ALA A 257 -2.32 9.85 8.27
CA ALA A 257 -2.96 10.20 9.55
C ALA A 257 -3.05 11.72 9.77
N MET A 258 -2.02 12.48 9.37
CA MET A 258 -2.07 13.96 9.40
C MET A 258 -3.12 14.49 8.42
N GLU A 259 -3.16 13.96 7.18
CA GLU A 259 -4.15 14.36 6.17
C GLU A 259 -5.59 14.03 6.63
N ALA A 260 -5.74 12.98 7.43
CA ALA A 260 -7.02 12.62 8.02
C ALA A 260 -7.37 13.46 9.27
N GLY A 261 -6.46 14.28 9.78
CA GLY A 261 -6.65 15.06 11.00
C GLY A 261 -6.57 14.23 12.28
N ILE A 262 -5.94 13.05 12.22
CA ILE A 262 -5.77 12.13 13.36
C ILE A 262 -4.59 12.55 14.24
N THR A 263 -3.53 13.07 13.62
CA THR A 263 -2.32 13.57 14.30
C THR A 263 -1.85 14.86 13.63
N ASP A 264 -1.12 15.67 14.39
CA ASP A 264 -0.59 16.98 13.96
C ASP A 264 0.87 16.93 13.49
N HIS A 265 1.54 15.78 13.64
CA HIS A 265 2.94 15.60 13.28
C HIS A 265 3.23 14.20 12.73
N VAL A 266 4.40 14.07 12.10
CA VAL A 266 4.94 12.79 11.64
C VAL A 266 5.52 12.03 12.85
N TRP A 267 4.98 10.86 13.16
CA TRP A 267 5.56 10.03 14.21
C TRP A 267 6.91 9.45 13.79
N SER A 268 7.89 9.53 14.67
CA SER A 268 9.10 8.73 14.50
C SER A 268 8.79 7.24 14.71
N VAL A 269 9.65 6.36 14.17
CA VAL A 269 9.50 4.91 14.43
C VAL A 269 9.68 4.61 15.92
N GLN A 270 10.50 5.38 16.63
CA GLN A 270 10.66 5.24 18.07
C GLN A 270 9.37 5.59 18.80
N GLU A 271 8.75 6.71 18.46
CA GLU A 271 7.46 7.12 19.03
C GLU A 271 6.38 6.07 18.78
N LEU A 272 6.31 5.52 17.55
CA LEU A 272 5.37 4.43 17.25
C LEU A 272 5.62 3.22 18.14
N VAL A 273 6.87 2.81 18.36
CA VAL A 273 7.23 1.67 19.20
C VAL A 273 6.85 1.94 20.67
N GLU A 274 7.17 3.12 21.19
CA GLU A 274 6.85 3.52 22.57
C GLU A 274 5.33 3.51 22.81
N ARG A 275 4.57 4.18 21.92
CA ARG A 275 3.11 4.22 22.00
C ARG A 275 2.48 2.83 21.86
N ALA A 276 2.97 2.01 20.92
CA ALA A 276 2.47 0.65 20.74
C ALA A 276 2.74 -0.25 21.95
N LEU A 277 3.89 -0.12 22.60
CA LEU A 277 4.21 -0.90 23.79
C LEU A 277 3.44 -0.45 25.03
N ALA A 278 3.01 0.81 25.07
CA ALA A 278 2.17 1.39 26.15
C ALA A 278 0.67 1.26 25.86
N ALA A 279 0.28 0.90 24.64
CA ALA A 279 -1.13 0.81 24.25
C ALA A 279 -1.86 -0.31 25.00
N GLU A 280 -2.91 0.05 25.69
CA GLU A 280 -3.82 -0.91 26.31
C GLU A 280 -4.69 -1.60 25.24
N PRO A 281 -5.22 -2.82 25.53
CA PRO A 281 -6.15 -3.48 24.63
C PRO A 281 -7.34 -2.59 24.28
N CYS A 282 -7.53 -2.33 23.00
CA CYS A 282 -8.61 -1.49 22.50
C CYS A 282 -9.43 -2.28 21.46
N ALA A 283 -10.71 -2.49 21.75
CA ALA A 283 -11.62 -3.13 20.82
C ALA A 283 -11.87 -2.26 19.57
N PRO A 284 -12.18 -2.86 18.42
CA PRO A 284 -12.68 -2.12 17.26
C PRO A 284 -13.87 -1.24 17.65
N PRO A 285 -14.06 -0.07 17.00
CA PRO A 285 -15.20 0.79 17.27
C PRO A 285 -16.52 0.09 16.94
N GLU A 286 -17.60 0.49 17.62
CA GLU A 286 -18.94 0.04 17.29
C GLU A 286 -19.55 0.90 16.17
N PRO A 287 -20.42 0.33 15.32
CA PRO A 287 -21.09 1.07 14.26
C PRO A 287 -21.98 2.19 14.81
N LYS A 288 -21.72 3.43 14.43
CA LYS A 288 -22.56 4.59 14.73
C LYS A 288 -23.60 4.82 13.64
N LYS A 289 -24.67 5.58 13.95
CA LYS A 289 -25.60 6.05 12.93
C LYS A 289 -24.86 6.97 11.95
N LEU A 290 -24.85 6.62 10.68
CA LEU A 290 -24.19 7.44 9.66
C LEU A 290 -25.04 8.69 9.36
N ALA A 291 -24.36 9.82 9.19
CA ALA A 291 -24.98 10.98 8.58
C ALA A 291 -25.21 10.70 7.09
N PRO A 292 -26.34 11.15 6.50
CA PRO A 292 -26.52 11.10 5.05
C PRO A 292 -25.39 11.89 4.38
N PRO A 293 -24.98 11.53 3.15
CA PRO A 293 -24.00 12.28 2.40
C PRO A 293 -24.48 13.73 2.28
N ALA A 294 -23.61 14.69 2.61
CA ALA A 294 -23.96 16.10 2.48
C ALA A 294 -24.35 16.37 1.02
N PRO A 295 -25.47 17.09 0.76
CA PRO A 295 -25.89 17.41 -0.61
C PRO A 295 -24.73 18.13 -1.29
N GLY A 296 -24.24 17.53 -2.37
CA GLY A 296 -23.17 17.92 -3.26
C GLY A 296 -22.43 19.24 -2.98
N GLU A 297 -21.46 19.25 -2.10
CA GLU A 297 -20.39 20.21 -2.22
C GLU A 297 -19.67 19.94 -3.54
N LYS A 298 -19.88 20.85 -4.49
CA LYS A 298 -19.13 20.85 -5.75
C LYS A 298 -17.64 20.80 -5.39
N GLN A 299 -17.00 19.69 -5.68
CA GLN A 299 -15.57 19.54 -5.53
C GLN A 299 -14.86 20.65 -6.30
N GLY A 300 -14.24 21.56 -5.60
CA GLY A 300 -13.57 22.71 -6.22
C GLY A 300 -13.10 23.78 -5.25
N ALA A 301 -13.44 23.73 -3.98
CA ALA A 301 -12.86 24.61 -3.00
C ALA A 301 -11.40 24.17 -2.73
N ALA A 302 -10.46 24.93 -3.28
CA ALA A 302 -9.04 24.78 -2.97
C ALA A 302 -8.86 24.97 -1.46
N ARG A 303 -8.41 23.92 -0.77
CA ARG A 303 -8.06 23.99 0.64
C ARG A 303 -6.75 24.76 0.75
N GLU A 304 -6.75 25.90 1.43
CA GLU A 304 -5.53 26.60 1.79
C GLU A 304 -4.73 25.72 2.76
N LEU A 305 -3.49 25.43 2.38
CA LEU A 305 -2.56 24.78 3.30
C LEU A 305 -2.24 25.75 4.44
N PRO A 306 -2.05 25.29 5.68
CA PRO A 306 -1.82 26.13 6.86
C PRO A 306 -0.66 27.13 6.73
N ASN A 307 0.19 26.99 5.73
CA ASN A 307 1.38 27.82 5.51
C ASN A 307 1.32 28.71 4.25
N GLY A 308 0.18 28.89 3.61
CA GLY A 308 0.00 29.90 2.54
C GLY A 308 0.86 29.71 1.26
N LYS A 309 1.55 28.60 1.09
CA LYS A 309 2.47 28.34 -0.04
C LYS A 309 2.08 27.10 -0.85
N GLY A 310 0.84 27.02 -1.28
CA GLY A 310 0.39 26.02 -2.24
C GLY A 310 0.14 26.64 -3.61
N TRP A 311 0.95 26.31 -4.62
CA TRP A 311 0.88 26.90 -5.96
C TRP A 311 0.27 25.98 -7.03
N LEU A 312 -0.62 25.05 -6.65
CA LEU A 312 -1.43 24.29 -7.59
C LEU A 312 -2.91 24.51 -7.29
N ARG A 313 -3.52 25.49 -7.97
CA ARG A 313 -4.97 25.61 -8.11
C ARG A 313 -5.41 24.76 -9.29
N ALA A 314 -6.23 23.74 -9.05
CA ALA A 314 -7.07 23.18 -10.11
C ALA A 314 -8.19 24.20 -10.39
N LEU A 315 -8.16 24.84 -11.54
CA LEU A 315 -9.25 25.73 -11.98
C LEU A 315 -10.41 24.85 -12.48
N PRO A 316 -11.65 25.09 -12.03
CA PRO A 316 -12.82 24.50 -12.66
C PRO A 316 -12.93 25.02 -14.09
N GLY A 317 -13.20 24.10 -15.04
CA GLY A 317 -13.36 24.42 -16.45
C GLY A 317 -14.53 25.40 -16.71
N GLY A 318 -14.26 26.68 -16.66
CA GLY A 318 -15.15 27.75 -17.08
C GLY A 318 -14.53 28.47 -18.28
N LYS A 319 -15.31 28.62 -19.37
CA LYS A 319 -14.98 29.48 -20.50
C LYS A 319 -14.86 30.94 -20.01
N GLY A 320 -13.69 31.34 -19.52
CA GLY A 320 -13.37 32.69 -19.12
C GLY A 320 -12.33 33.28 -20.07
N LYS A 321 -12.58 34.52 -20.55
CA LYS A 321 -11.67 35.29 -21.40
C LYS A 321 -10.26 35.39 -20.80
N PRO A 322 -9.20 35.43 -21.63
CA PRO A 322 -7.83 35.49 -21.13
C PRO A 322 -7.62 36.81 -20.36
N SER A 323 -7.28 36.70 -19.09
CA SER A 323 -6.77 37.81 -18.28
C SER A 323 -5.34 38.12 -18.72
N THR A 324 -5.07 39.34 -19.14
CA THR A 324 -3.74 39.86 -19.43
C THR A 324 -2.95 39.97 -18.12
N VAL A 325 -2.18 38.96 -17.80
CA VAL A 325 -1.14 39.04 -16.79
C VAL A 325 0.13 39.53 -17.46
N PRO A 326 0.85 40.55 -16.93
CA PRO A 326 2.10 41.05 -17.50
C PRO A 326 3.12 39.90 -17.54
N ARG A 327 3.67 39.66 -18.72
CA ARG A 327 4.71 38.67 -18.97
C ARG A 327 5.98 39.07 -18.24
N ALA A 328 6.48 38.19 -17.36
CA ALA A 328 7.79 38.36 -16.76
C ALA A 328 8.89 38.42 -17.86
N PRO A 329 9.95 39.20 -17.66
CA PRO A 329 10.99 39.38 -18.67
C PRO A 329 11.67 38.04 -18.95
N THR A 330 11.82 37.74 -20.23
CA THR A 330 12.50 36.54 -20.75
C THR A 330 13.96 36.55 -20.30
N PRO A 331 14.51 35.47 -19.74
CA PRO A 331 15.94 35.41 -19.48
C PRO A 331 16.73 35.44 -20.79
N PRO A 332 17.96 36.04 -20.80
CA PRO A 332 18.77 36.16 -22.00
C PRO A 332 19.08 34.79 -22.60
N ALA A 333 19.07 34.73 -23.92
CA ALA A 333 19.34 33.52 -24.68
C ALA A 333 20.71 32.93 -24.34
N ALA A 334 20.74 31.62 -24.10
CA ALA A 334 21.99 30.88 -23.92
C ALA A 334 22.85 30.98 -25.19
N PRO A 335 24.17 31.07 -25.08
CA PRO A 335 25.05 31.11 -26.24
C PRO A 335 24.95 29.81 -27.05
N PRO A 336 25.15 29.85 -28.39
CA PRO A 336 24.99 28.71 -29.24
C PRO A 336 26.00 27.59 -28.87
N ALA A 337 25.49 26.38 -28.75
CA ALA A 337 26.30 25.20 -28.48
C ALA A 337 27.36 25.03 -29.57
N ARG A 338 28.61 24.89 -29.16
CA ARG A 338 29.76 24.59 -30.04
C ARG A 338 29.55 23.20 -30.64
N VAL A 339 29.36 23.12 -31.94
CA VAL A 339 29.33 21.85 -32.67
C VAL A 339 30.71 21.25 -32.64
N VAL A 340 30.89 20.18 -31.89
CA VAL A 340 32.07 19.33 -31.95
C VAL A 340 31.79 18.29 -33.01
N THR A 341 32.34 18.48 -34.20
CA THR A 341 32.42 17.45 -35.25
C THR A 341 33.53 16.47 -34.84
N GLY A 342 33.14 15.35 -34.25
CA GLY A 342 33.98 14.20 -33.99
C GLY A 342 33.15 12.95 -34.21
N GLU A 343 33.24 12.38 -35.41
CA GLU A 343 32.64 11.08 -35.71
C GLU A 343 33.42 9.99 -34.96
N THR A 344 32.79 9.46 -33.90
CA THR A 344 33.15 8.15 -33.37
C THR A 344 32.34 7.10 -34.11
N PRO A 345 32.93 6.00 -34.58
CA PRO A 345 32.19 4.93 -35.26
C PRO A 345 31.13 4.36 -34.30
N ARG A 346 29.87 4.38 -34.68
CA ARG A 346 28.77 3.69 -33.97
C ARG A 346 29.00 2.19 -34.19
N GLU A 347 29.37 1.49 -33.12
CA GLU A 347 29.27 0.04 -33.06
C GLU A 347 27.81 -0.36 -33.27
N ALA A 348 27.57 -1.26 -34.24
CA ALA A 348 26.24 -1.75 -34.59
C ALA A 348 25.64 -2.50 -33.40
N LEU A 349 24.44 -2.11 -32.94
CA LEU A 349 23.67 -2.85 -31.96
C LEU A 349 23.35 -4.26 -32.47
N PRO A 350 23.46 -5.29 -31.64
CA PRO A 350 23.11 -6.65 -32.00
C PRO A 350 21.61 -6.77 -32.38
N PRO A 351 21.25 -7.70 -33.29
CA PRO A 351 19.88 -7.85 -33.78
C PRO A 351 18.92 -8.16 -32.60
N ARG A 352 17.71 -7.58 -32.64
CA ARG A 352 16.66 -7.80 -31.66
C ARG A 352 16.35 -9.30 -31.52
N GLY A 353 16.56 -9.84 -30.31
CA GLY A 353 16.26 -11.24 -29.98
C GLY A 353 17.44 -12.03 -29.42
N THR A 354 18.63 -11.47 -29.38
CA THR A 354 19.80 -12.14 -28.79
C THR A 354 19.75 -11.98 -27.28
N GLN A 355 19.72 -13.08 -26.53
CA GLN A 355 19.83 -13.09 -25.09
C GLN A 355 21.25 -12.64 -24.73
N LEU A 356 21.39 -11.43 -24.18
CA LEU A 356 22.67 -10.92 -23.69
C LEU A 356 23.02 -11.66 -22.41
N ASP A 357 24.10 -12.40 -22.43
CA ASP A 357 24.72 -12.91 -21.20
C ASP A 357 25.32 -11.72 -20.44
N LEU A 358 24.68 -11.35 -19.33
CA LEU A 358 25.07 -10.23 -18.48
C LEU A 358 26.51 -10.36 -17.93
N PHE A 359 27.12 -11.54 -17.99
CA PHE A 359 28.46 -11.82 -17.52
C PHE A 359 29.52 -11.86 -18.63
N ALA A 360 29.11 -11.97 -19.88
CA ALA A 360 30.03 -11.99 -21.05
C ALA A 360 30.44 -10.59 -21.52
N TRP A 361 29.68 -9.54 -21.15
CA TRP A 361 29.96 -8.17 -21.55
C TRP A 361 30.84 -7.45 -20.49
N ARG A 362 32.12 -7.83 -20.38
CA ARG A 362 33.15 -6.99 -19.77
C ARG A 362 34.17 -6.60 -20.84
N PRO A 363 34.39 -5.28 -21.07
CA PRO A 363 35.52 -4.87 -21.92
C PRO A 363 36.81 -5.42 -21.28
N ARG A 364 37.63 -6.10 -22.09
CA ARG A 364 38.90 -6.70 -21.63
C ARG A 364 40.00 -5.69 -21.29
N GLU A 365 39.71 -4.40 -21.35
CA GLU A 365 40.68 -3.35 -21.03
C GLU A 365 40.22 -2.54 -19.83
N ARG A 366 40.73 -2.88 -18.70
CA ARG A 366 40.97 -2.19 -17.42
C ARG A 366 40.72 -3.09 -16.22
N GLN A 367 41.50 -4.13 -16.10
CA GLN A 367 41.79 -4.68 -14.78
C GLN A 367 42.97 -3.94 -14.20
N LEU A 368 42.74 -2.94 -13.37
CA LEU A 368 43.75 -2.49 -12.43
C LEU A 368 43.88 -3.58 -11.36
N PRO A 369 45.15 -3.96 -10.97
CA PRO A 369 45.36 -4.94 -9.92
C PRO A 369 44.76 -4.43 -8.62
N LEU A 370 43.97 -5.28 -7.95
CA LEU A 370 43.26 -4.97 -6.70
C LEU A 370 44.17 -4.87 -5.48
N PHE A 371 45.50 -5.17 -5.63
CA PHE A 371 46.49 -5.01 -4.57
C PHE A 371 47.84 -4.58 -5.19
N PRO A 372 48.58 -3.64 -4.59
CA PRO A 372 49.98 -3.42 -4.96
C PRO A 372 50.80 -4.61 -4.50
N GLU A 373 51.67 -5.11 -5.37
CA GLU A 373 52.67 -6.09 -4.96
C GLU A 373 53.69 -5.47 -3.96
N PRO A 374 54.28 -6.29 -3.08
CA PRO A 374 55.09 -5.83 -1.95
C PRO A 374 56.40 -5.09 -2.32
#